data_b30caf581b02f78a4a3b79d147668fec
#
_entry.id   b30caf581b02f78a4a3b79d147668fec
#
_cell.length_a   1.000
_cell.length_b   1.000
_cell.length_c   1.000
_cell.angle_alpha   90.00
_cell.angle_beta   90.00
_cell.angle_gamma   90.00
#
_symmetry.space_group_name_H-M   'P 1'
#
loop_
_entity.id
_entity.type
_entity.pdbx_description
1 polymer ?
#
loop_
_entity_poly.entity_id
_entity_poly.type
_entity_poly.pdbx_seq_one_letter_code
_entity_poly.pdbx_strand_id
1 'polypeptide(L)'
;MAKFVTIGERLSTTAPAVNKAFSERDPEPILKRAKQQLDAGATYLDVNIGPAENDGPELMKWAVELLQGNFDNVPLALDTSNVAAIEAGISVYNRAKGKPIVNSADASGRLEYVDLAAANDAIVIALCNGEGIAKDNDERMMYMQTLMERGMEHGMDVAEDMWFDPLFLVIK
;
A
#
# COMPACT_ATOMS: atom_id res chain seq x y z
N MET A 1 21.73 -8.90 10.66
CA MET A 1 20.39 -9.13 11.20
C MET A 1 19.40 -8.54 10.23
N ALA A 2 18.38 -9.30 9.83
CA ALA A 2 17.30 -8.76 9.02
C ALA A 2 16.63 -7.60 9.78
N LYS A 3 16.50 -6.44 9.14
CA LYS A 3 15.85 -5.27 9.75
C LYS A 3 14.34 -5.51 9.70
N PHE A 4 13.68 -5.49 10.84
CA PHE A 4 12.22 -5.57 10.90
C PHE A 4 11.62 -4.31 10.27
N VAL A 5 10.71 -4.47 9.32
CA VAL A 5 9.99 -3.37 8.67
C VAL A 5 8.62 -3.24 9.33
N THR A 6 8.24 -2.01 9.64
CA THR A 6 6.94 -1.68 10.23
C THR A 6 6.21 -0.67 9.36
N ILE A 7 4.93 -0.94 9.06
CA ILE A 7 4.06 -0.05 8.30
C ILE A 7 3.05 0.59 9.25
N GLY A 8 3.00 1.91 9.28
CA GLY A 8 2.04 2.65 10.09
C GLY A 8 0.73 2.85 9.31
N GLU A 9 -0.37 2.24 9.73
CA GLU A 9 -1.66 2.19 9.01
C GLU A 9 -2.72 3.17 9.56
N ARG A 10 -2.33 4.26 10.19
CA ARG A 10 -3.30 5.17 10.81
C ARG A 10 -3.71 6.36 9.94
N LEU A 11 -3.22 6.46 8.71
CA LEU A 11 -3.66 7.43 7.70
C LEU A 11 -4.72 6.78 6.80
N SER A 12 -5.82 6.34 7.42
CA SER A 12 -6.89 5.62 6.73
C SER A 12 -8.21 6.38 6.81
N THR A 13 -8.92 6.46 5.68
CA THR A 13 -10.27 7.04 5.58
C THR A 13 -11.32 6.27 6.36
N THR A 14 -11.00 5.08 6.88
CA THR A 14 -11.87 4.38 7.84
C THR A 14 -12.01 5.13 9.18
N ALA A 15 -11.04 5.98 9.52
CA ALA A 15 -11.13 6.85 10.69
C ALA A 15 -11.79 8.18 10.32
N PRO A 16 -12.95 8.56 10.93
CA PRO A 16 -13.72 9.73 10.50
C PRO A 16 -12.92 11.05 10.45
N ALA A 17 -12.03 11.27 11.41
CA ALA A 17 -11.20 12.48 11.43
C ALA A 17 -10.17 12.52 10.29
N VAL A 18 -9.63 11.38 9.90
CA VAL A 18 -8.69 11.26 8.78
C VAL A 18 -9.44 11.41 7.46
N ASN A 19 -10.61 10.76 7.33
CA ASN A 19 -11.46 10.90 6.16
C ASN A 19 -11.85 12.36 5.90
N LYS A 20 -12.25 13.08 6.95
CA LYS A 20 -12.54 14.51 6.85
C LYS A 20 -11.31 15.30 6.39
N ALA A 21 -10.14 15.08 7.00
CA ALA A 21 -8.92 15.76 6.63
C ALA A 21 -8.52 15.51 5.17
N PHE A 22 -8.66 14.28 4.67
CA PHE A 22 -8.43 13.97 3.26
C PHE A 22 -9.43 14.67 2.33
N SER A 23 -10.72 14.65 2.66
CA SER A 23 -11.76 15.28 1.82
C SER A 23 -11.63 16.80 1.76
N GLU A 24 -11.21 17.44 2.84
CA GLU A 24 -11.01 18.89 2.93
C GLU A 24 -9.58 19.34 2.52
N ARG A 25 -8.68 18.40 2.18
CA ARG A 25 -7.25 18.67 1.95
C ARG A 25 -6.61 19.43 3.12
N ASP A 26 -7.03 19.13 4.36
CA ASP A 26 -6.45 19.70 5.58
C ASP A 26 -5.16 18.95 5.94
N PRO A 27 -3.97 19.58 5.83
CA PRO A 27 -2.70 18.92 6.06
C PRO A 27 -2.43 18.64 7.54
N GLU A 28 -2.96 19.47 8.46
CA GLU A 28 -2.57 19.44 9.88
C GLU A 28 -2.87 18.09 10.56
N PRO A 29 -4.09 17.53 10.50
CA PRO A 29 -4.38 16.23 11.11
C PRO A 29 -3.59 15.09 10.48
N ILE A 30 -3.34 15.15 9.17
CA ILE A 30 -2.57 14.13 8.42
C ILE A 30 -1.11 14.14 8.89
N LEU A 31 -0.45 15.30 8.86
CA LEU A 31 0.94 15.45 9.30
C LEU A 31 1.13 15.08 10.77
N LYS A 32 0.21 15.50 11.64
CA LYS A 32 0.23 15.14 13.05
C LYS A 32 0.19 13.62 13.25
N ARG A 33 -0.69 12.93 12.54
CA ARG A 33 -0.85 11.49 12.65
C ARG A 33 0.33 10.72 12.02
N ALA A 34 0.84 11.20 10.90
CA ALA A 34 2.06 10.69 10.29
C ALA A 34 3.24 10.76 11.27
N LYS A 35 3.46 11.94 11.87
CA LYS A 35 4.52 12.13 12.86
C LYS A 35 4.40 11.19 14.05
N GLN A 36 3.20 10.99 14.58
CA GLN A 36 2.97 10.07 15.72
C GLN A 36 3.39 8.62 15.39
N GLN A 37 3.16 8.16 14.15
CA GLN A 37 3.55 6.82 13.71
C GLN A 37 5.06 6.71 13.52
N LEU A 38 5.68 7.73 12.94
CA LEU A 38 7.14 7.80 12.77
C LEU A 38 7.87 7.86 14.11
N ASP A 39 7.39 8.68 15.04
CA ASP A 39 7.93 8.76 16.40
C ASP A 39 7.80 7.42 17.17
N ALA A 40 6.79 6.62 16.82
CA ALA A 40 6.60 5.26 17.35
C ALA A 40 7.45 4.19 16.63
N GLY A 41 8.22 4.55 15.61
CA GLY A 41 9.15 3.67 14.92
C GLY A 41 8.64 3.06 13.62
N ALA A 42 7.55 3.58 13.03
CA ALA A 42 7.13 3.16 11.71
C ALA A 42 8.22 3.49 10.68
N THR A 43 8.53 2.52 9.80
CA THR A 43 9.51 2.67 8.71
C THR A 43 8.85 3.04 7.40
N TYR A 44 7.59 2.68 7.22
CA TYR A 44 6.70 3.10 6.15
C TYR A 44 5.44 3.75 6.72
N LEU A 45 4.79 4.61 5.95
CA LEU A 45 3.43 5.05 6.22
C LEU A 45 2.50 4.52 5.14
N ASP A 46 1.42 3.89 5.56
CA ASP A 46 0.34 3.48 4.67
C ASP A 46 -0.63 4.66 4.48
N VAL A 47 -0.90 4.98 3.23
CA VAL A 47 -1.78 6.08 2.80
C VAL A 47 -3.04 5.48 2.21
N ASN A 48 -4.05 5.29 3.06
CA ASN A 48 -5.31 4.67 2.68
C ASN A 48 -6.38 5.74 2.42
N ILE A 49 -6.63 6.00 1.13
CA ILE A 49 -7.65 6.97 0.69
C ILE A 49 -9.01 6.32 0.41
N GLY A 50 -9.17 5.03 0.69
CA GLY A 50 -10.36 4.27 0.34
C GLY A 50 -10.55 4.13 -1.17
N PRO A 51 -11.79 3.88 -1.65
CA PRO A 51 -12.08 3.74 -3.08
C PRO A 51 -11.84 5.02 -3.89
N ALA A 52 -12.09 6.19 -3.28
CA ALA A 52 -11.86 7.53 -3.84
C ALA A 52 -12.29 7.65 -5.32
N GLU A 53 -13.55 7.31 -5.62
CA GLU A 53 -14.08 7.13 -6.98
C GLU A 53 -14.06 8.42 -7.81
N ASN A 54 -14.22 9.58 -7.18
CA ASN A 54 -14.39 10.85 -7.89
C ASN A 54 -13.07 11.63 -8.07
N ASP A 55 -12.18 11.62 -7.07
CA ASP A 55 -11.01 12.48 -7.03
C ASP A 55 -9.74 11.73 -6.57
N GLY A 56 -9.76 10.41 -6.63
CA GLY A 56 -8.69 9.54 -6.16
C GLY A 56 -7.30 9.89 -6.66
N PRO A 57 -7.10 10.09 -7.98
CA PRO A 57 -5.81 10.48 -8.54
C PRO A 57 -5.25 11.77 -7.92
N GLU A 58 -6.06 12.81 -7.82
CA GLU A 58 -5.63 14.09 -7.26
C GLU A 58 -5.43 14.02 -5.74
N LEU A 59 -6.24 13.20 -5.05
CA LEU A 59 -6.12 12.97 -3.62
C LEU A 59 -4.81 12.24 -3.30
N MET A 60 -4.49 11.17 -4.02
CA MET A 60 -3.27 10.41 -3.79
C MET A 60 -2.02 11.23 -4.11
N LYS A 61 -2.01 12.00 -5.21
CA LYS A 61 -0.92 12.94 -5.51
C LYS A 61 -0.69 13.89 -4.35
N TRP A 62 -1.74 14.58 -3.92
CA TRP A 62 -1.66 15.51 -2.80
C TRP A 62 -1.12 14.86 -1.52
N ALA A 63 -1.57 13.66 -1.19
CA ALA A 63 -1.13 12.95 0.00
C ALA A 63 0.35 12.56 -0.08
N VAL A 64 0.82 12.07 -1.23
CA VAL A 64 2.23 11.72 -1.45
C VAL A 64 3.12 12.96 -1.36
N GLU A 65 2.78 14.04 -2.07
CA GLU A 65 3.53 15.29 -2.03
C GLU A 65 3.56 15.90 -0.63
N LEU A 66 2.43 15.88 0.09
CA LEU A 66 2.33 16.37 1.46
C LEU A 66 3.28 15.60 2.39
N LEU A 67 3.20 14.28 2.38
CA LEU A 67 3.98 13.45 3.31
C LEU A 67 5.47 13.47 2.97
N GLN A 68 5.83 13.27 1.71
CA GLN A 68 7.23 13.26 1.31
C GLN A 68 7.87 14.65 1.28
N GLY A 69 7.08 15.71 1.22
CA GLY A 69 7.57 17.09 1.36
C GLY A 69 7.85 17.52 2.81
N ASN A 70 7.22 16.87 3.79
CA ASN A 70 7.33 17.23 5.21
C ASN A 70 8.17 16.27 6.05
N PHE A 71 8.43 15.06 5.56
CA PHE A 71 9.23 14.07 6.29
C PHE A 71 10.39 13.54 5.44
N ASP A 72 11.57 13.48 6.05
CA ASP A 72 12.75 12.88 5.41
C ASP A 72 12.73 11.36 5.55
N ASN A 73 13.17 10.67 4.47
CA ASN A 73 13.36 9.22 4.44
C ASN A 73 12.11 8.40 4.84
N VAL A 74 10.94 8.85 4.40
CA VAL A 74 9.68 8.15 4.65
C VAL A 74 9.14 7.60 3.33
N PRO A 75 9.34 6.30 3.08
CA PRO A 75 8.65 5.62 1.99
C PRO A 75 7.18 5.38 2.36
N LEU A 76 6.32 5.30 1.33
CA LEU A 76 4.87 5.19 1.49
C LEU A 76 4.35 3.90 0.86
N ALA A 77 3.35 3.30 1.50
CA ALA A 77 2.45 2.34 0.89
C ALA A 77 1.20 3.08 0.40
N LEU A 78 0.84 2.87 -0.86
CA LEU A 78 -0.31 3.50 -1.50
C LEU A 78 -1.46 2.52 -1.47
N ASP A 79 -2.46 2.78 -0.62
CA ASP A 79 -3.59 1.88 -0.36
C ASP A 79 -4.89 2.45 -0.91
N THR A 80 -5.38 1.86 -1.96
CA THR A 80 -6.69 2.14 -2.54
C THR A 80 -7.08 1.04 -3.54
N SER A 81 -8.37 0.85 -3.75
CA SER A 81 -8.90 0.02 -4.86
C SER A 81 -8.96 0.76 -6.20
N ASN A 82 -8.51 2.01 -6.27
CA ASN A 82 -8.49 2.82 -7.49
C ASN A 82 -7.10 2.79 -8.12
N VAL A 83 -6.93 2.00 -9.18
CA VAL A 83 -5.66 1.86 -9.92
C VAL A 83 -5.12 3.20 -10.39
N ALA A 84 -5.98 4.06 -10.95
CA ALA A 84 -5.56 5.37 -11.45
C ALA A 84 -5.02 6.28 -10.33
N ALA A 85 -5.51 6.10 -9.10
CA ALA A 85 -5.00 6.85 -7.95
C ALA A 85 -3.59 6.36 -7.53
N ILE A 86 -3.32 5.04 -7.59
CA ILE A 86 -1.97 4.52 -7.35
C ILE A 86 -1.00 5.03 -8.41
N GLU A 87 -1.36 4.93 -9.70
CA GLU A 87 -0.53 5.45 -10.80
C GLU A 87 -0.22 6.95 -10.62
N ALA A 88 -1.24 7.72 -10.27
CA ALA A 88 -1.09 9.14 -10.01
C ALA A 88 -0.15 9.43 -8.84
N GLY A 89 -0.28 8.72 -7.73
CA GLY A 89 0.62 8.82 -6.58
C GLY A 89 2.06 8.46 -6.92
N ILE A 90 2.26 7.37 -7.67
CA ILE A 90 3.59 6.95 -8.14
C ILE A 90 4.21 8.01 -9.08
N SER A 91 3.42 8.68 -9.90
CA SER A 91 3.91 9.69 -10.85
C SER A 91 4.61 10.88 -10.19
N VAL A 92 4.27 11.19 -8.94
CA VAL A 92 4.85 12.28 -8.14
C VAL A 92 5.77 11.79 -7.01
N TYR A 93 5.93 10.47 -6.91
CA TYR A 93 6.64 9.83 -5.81
C TYR A 93 8.16 10.12 -5.86
N ASN A 94 8.72 10.59 -4.76
CA ASN A 94 10.15 10.80 -4.61
C ASN A 94 10.85 9.49 -4.17
N ARG A 95 11.48 8.80 -5.11
CA ARG A 95 12.16 7.52 -4.89
C ARG A 95 13.42 7.63 -4.02
N ALA A 96 13.97 8.82 -3.85
CA ALA A 96 15.06 9.04 -2.88
C ALA A 96 14.63 8.80 -1.43
N LYS A 97 13.31 8.79 -1.17
CA LYS A 97 12.72 8.49 0.15
C LYS A 97 12.59 6.98 0.41
N GLY A 98 12.77 6.14 -0.58
CA GLY A 98 12.63 4.68 -0.56
C GLY A 98 11.71 4.17 -1.66
N LYS A 99 11.62 2.85 -1.82
CA LYS A 99 10.79 2.20 -2.82
C LYS A 99 9.30 2.32 -2.41
N PRO A 100 8.39 2.69 -3.31
CA PRO A 100 6.95 2.71 -2.99
C PRO A 100 6.42 1.28 -2.82
N ILE A 101 5.35 1.16 -2.03
CA ILE A 101 4.58 -0.09 -1.92
C ILE A 101 3.22 0.12 -2.57
N VAL A 102 2.78 -0.82 -3.40
CA VAL A 102 1.42 -0.93 -3.90
C VAL A 102 0.63 -1.82 -2.91
N ASN A 103 -0.39 -1.29 -2.30
CA ASN A 103 -1.22 -1.99 -1.31
C ASN A 103 -2.67 -2.03 -1.80
N SER A 104 -3.15 -3.19 -2.25
CA SER A 104 -2.60 -4.52 -2.31
C SER A 104 -3.14 -5.30 -3.52
N ALA A 105 -2.37 -6.28 -3.99
CA ALA A 105 -2.83 -7.27 -4.97
C ALA A 105 -3.53 -8.45 -4.29
N ASP A 106 -4.42 -9.12 -5.01
CA ASP A 106 -4.97 -10.43 -4.66
C ASP A 106 -5.06 -11.34 -5.92
N ALA A 107 -5.29 -12.62 -5.72
CA ALA A 107 -5.24 -13.60 -6.81
C ALA A 107 -6.48 -13.59 -7.72
N SER A 108 -7.45 -12.71 -7.53
CA SER A 108 -8.69 -12.67 -8.33
C SER A 108 -9.00 -11.29 -8.92
N GLY A 109 -9.32 -10.34 -8.06
CA GLY A 109 -9.87 -9.05 -8.48
C GLY A 109 -8.83 -7.95 -8.67
N ARG A 110 -7.59 -8.14 -8.16
CA ARG A 110 -6.54 -7.12 -8.17
C ARG A 110 -5.16 -7.68 -8.57
N LEU A 111 -5.15 -8.67 -9.45
CA LEU A 111 -3.90 -9.25 -9.97
C LEU A 111 -3.09 -8.22 -10.78
N GLU A 112 -3.76 -7.27 -11.43
CA GLU A 112 -3.15 -6.15 -12.13
C GLU A 112 -2.29 -5.22 -11.26
N TYR A 113 -2.47 -5.26 -9.94
CA TYR A 113 -1.61 -4.49 -9.02
C TYR A 113 -0.19 -5.04 -8.96
N VAL A 114 0.00 -6.33 -9.27
CA VAL A 114 1.33 -6.92 -9.47
C VAL A 114 1.99 -6.30 -10.70
N ASP A 115 1.24 -6.19 -11.81
CA ASP A 115 1.73 -5.60 -13.06
C ASP A 115 2.12 -4.14 -12.85
N LEU A 116 1.27 -3.40 -12.13
CA LEU A 116 1.50 -2.00 -11.81
C LEU A 116 2.76 -1.83 -10.96
N ALA A 117 2.95 -2.68 -9.95
CA ALA A 117 4.15 -2.65 -9.10
C ALA A 117 5.40 -2.95 -9.93
N ALA A 118 5.37 -3.99 -10.76
CA ALA A 118 6.47 -4.37 -11.65
C ALA A 118 6.86 -3.25 -12.61
N ALA A 119 5.85 -2.66 -13.29
CA ALA A 119 6.07 -1.59 -14.26
C ALA A 119 6.69 -0.33 -13.63
N ASN A 120 6.53 -0.16 -12.31
CA ASN A 120 6.95 1.02 -11.59
C ASN A 120 8.08 0.76 -10.60
N ASP A 121 8.79 -0.37 -10.66
CA ASP A 121 9.84 -0.72 -9.70
C ASP A 121 9.38 -0.47 -8.24
N ALA A 122 8.20 -0.99 -7.89
CA ALA A 122 7.56 -0.89 -6.59
C ALA A 122 7.52 -2.26 -5.90
N ILE A 123 7.40 -2.23 -4.58
CA ILE A 123 7.03 -3.42 -3.81
C ILE A 123 5.51 -3.61 -3.93
N VAL A 124 5.02 -4.85 -3.87
CA VAL A 124 3.60 -5.14 -3.77
C VAL A 124 3.30 -5.94 -2.51
N ILE A 125 2.28 -5.53 -1.75
CA ILE A 125 1.67 -6.40 -0.74
C ILE A 125 0.73 -7.35 -1.46
N ALA A 126 1.02 -8.65 -1.37
CA ALA A 126 0.32 -9.72 -2.05
C ALA A 126 -0.53 -10.51 -1.04
N LEU A 127 -1.84 -10.26 -1.04
CA LEU A 127 -2.78 -10.94 -0.16
C LEU A 127 -3.00 -12.37 -0.65
N CYS A 128 -2.74 -13.37 0.20
CA CYS A 128 -2.94 -14.78 -0.13
C CYS A 128 -4.42 -15.15 -0.08
N ASN A 129 -5.25 -14.45 -0.87
CA ASN A 129 -6.68 -14.66 -1.06
C ASN A 129 -7.10 -14.52 -2.53
N GLY A 130 -8.31 -14.99 -2.83
CA GLY A 130 -8.96 -14.87 -4.13
C GLY A 130 -10.33 -14.19 -4.00
N GLU A 131 -11.41 -14.81 -4.50
CA GLU A 131 -12.78 -14.29 -4.32
C GLU A 131 -13.22 -14.18 -2.85
N GLY A 132 -12.41 -14.72 -1.94
CA GLY A 132 -12.61 -14.66 -0.50
C GLY A 132 -11.36 -15.09 0.23
N ILE A 133 -11.44 -15.08 1.56
CA ILE A 133 -10.34 -15.51 2.41
C ILE A 133 -10.12 -17.02 2.23
N ALA A 134 -8.86 -17.43 2.10
CA ALA A 134 -8.49 -18.83 1.94
C ALA A 134 -9.04 -19.69 3.10
N LYS A 135 -9.69 -20.79 2.75
CA LYS A 135 -10.33 -21.70 3.72
C LYS A 135 -9.31 -22.53 4.50
N ASP A 136 -8.20 -22.85 3.85
CA ASP A 136 -7.12 -23.65 4.43
C ASP A 136 -5.75 -23.24 3.85
N ASN A 137 -4.71 -23.98 4.23
CA ASN A 137 -3.36 -23.69 3.79
C ASN A 137 -3.13 -24.02 2.32
N ASP A 138 -3.80 -25.03 1.78
CA ASP A 138 -3.62 -25.43 0.39
C ASP A 138 -4.17 -24.35 -0.54
N GLU A 139 -5.36 -23.81 -0.23
CA GLU A 139 -5.96 -22.71 -0.97
C GLU A 139 -5.09 -21.44 -0.84
N ARG A 140 -4.56 -21.15 0.35
CA ARG A 140 -3.65 -20.02 0.58
C ARG A 140 -2.37 -20.12 -0.23
N MET A 141 -1.77 -21.31 -0.28
CA MET A 141 -0.58 -21.58 -1.09
C MET A 141 -0.86 -21.45 -2.59
N MET A 142 -2.04 -21.88 -3.04
CA MET A 142 -2.47 -21.71 -4.44
C MET A 142 -2.57 -20.23 -4.82
N TYR A 143 -3.20 -19.39 -3.99
CA TYR A 143 -3.27 -17.95 -4.23
C TYR A 143 -1.88 -17.29 -4.22
N MET A 144 -1.04 -17.67 -3.26
CA MET A 144 0.34 -17.18 -3.22
C MET A 144 1.10 -17.54 -4.49
N GLN A 145 0.96 -18.78 -4.98
CA GLN A 145 1.61 -19.23 -6.21
C GLN A 145 1.14 -18.42 -7.42
N THR A 146 -0.17 -18.18 -7.56
CA THR A 146 -0.72 -17.35 -8.65
C THR A 146 -0.09 -15.96 -8.67
N LEU A 147 0.02 -15.31 -7.50
CA LEU A 147 0.64 -14.00 -7.37
C LEU A 147 2.13 -14.02 -7.69
N MET A 148 2.86 -15.05 -7.20
CA MET A 148 4.28 -15.25 -7.51
C MET A 148 4.53 -15.42 -9.00
N GLU A 149 3.77 -16.30 -9.66
CA GLU A 149 3.89 -16.55 -11.09
C GLU A 149 3.70 -15.27 -11.88
N ARG A 150 2.67 -14.47 -11.51
CA ARG A 150 2.43 -13.16 -12.13
C ARG A 150 3.61 -12.20 -11.94
N GLY A 151 4.17 -12.12 -10.74
CA GLY A 151 5.35 -11.28 -10.47
C GLY A 151 6.57 -11.72 -11.29
N MET A 152 6.83 -13.02 -11.37
CA MET A 152 7.93 -13.58 -12.18
C MET A 152 7.74 -13.33 -13.68
N GLU A 153 6.52 -13.43 -14.20
CA GLU A 153 6.21 -13.11 -15.60
C GLU A 153 6.55 -11.66 -15.95
N HIS A 154 6.40 -10.74 -15.00
CA HIS A 154 6.73 -9.32 -15.13
C HIS A 154 8.14 -8.95 -14.66
N GLY A 155 8.97 -9.94 -14.32
CA GLY A 155 10.38 -9.76 -13.97
C GLY A 155 10.65 -9.19 -12.58
N MET A 156 9.68 -9.29 -11.66
CA MET A 156 9.88 -8.88 -10.26
C MET A 156 10.84 -9.83 -9.54
N ASP A 157 11.65 -9.29 -8.64
CA ASP A 157 12.32 -10.10 -7.62
C ASP A 157 11.32 -10.47 -6.53
N VAL A 158 10.81 -11.71 -6.60
CA VAL A 158 9.78 -12.18 -5.67
C VAL A 158 10.23 -12.12 -4.20
N ALA A 159 11.52 -12.31 -3.93
CA ALA A 159 12.03 -12.32 -2.56
C ALA A 159 12.13 -10.90 -1.96
N GLU A 160 12.38 -9.90 -2.78
CA GLU A 160 12.60 -8.52 -2.34
C GLU A 160 11.35 -7.65 -2.53
N ASP A 161 10.61 -7.84 -3.64
CA ASP A 161 9.56 -6.93 -4.10
C ASP A 161 8.14 -7.43 -3.89
N MET A 162 7.95 -8.69 -3.42
CA MET A 162 6.63 -9.23 -3.11
C MET A 162 6.53 -9.58 -1.62
N TRP A 163 5.67 -8.88 -0.91
CA TRP A 163 5.44 -9.12 0.51
C TRP A 163 4.10 -9.83 0.70
N PHE A 164 4.17 -11.11 1.03
CA PHE A 164 2.98 -11.95 1.15
C PHE A 164 2.30 -11.79 2.50
N ASP A 165 1.00 -11.47 2.47
CA ASP A 165 0.13 -11.45 3.64
C ASP A 165 -0.80 -12.68 3.62
N PRO A 166 -0.61 -13.63 4.55
CA PRO A 166 -1.43 -14.84 4.63
C PRO A 166 -2.83 -14.61 5.20
N LEU A 167 -3.19 -13.40 5.59
CA LEU A 167 -4.49 -13.01 6.13
C LEU A 167 -4.96 -13.89 7.30
N PHE A 168 -4.35 -13.72 8.45
CA PHE A 168 -4.82 -14.34 9.69
C PHE A 168 -5.99 -13.55 10.28
N LEU A 169 -7.15 -14.18 10.33
CA LEU A 169 -8.31 -13.59 11.01
C LEU A 169 -8.21 -13.78 12.51
N VAL A 170 -8.77 -12.79 13.24
CA VAL A 170 -8.92 -12.90 14.70
C VAL A 170 -9.89 -14.04 15.02
N ILE A 171 -9.41 -15.04 15.74
CA ILE A 171 -10.27 -16.09 16.30
C ILE A 171 -11.04 -15.46 17.48
N LYS A 172 -12.36 -15.46 17.38
CA LYS A 172 -13.25 -15.02 18.47
C LYS A 172 -13.42 -16.13 19.48
#